data_de975a3f7a952b7354c633af7c5a9f05
#
_entry.id   de975a3f7a952b7354c633af7c5a9f05
#
_cell.length_a   1.000
_cell.length_b   1.000
_cell.length_c   1.000
_cell.angle_alpha   90.00
_cell.angle_beta   90.00
_cell.angle_gamma   90.00
#
_symmetry.space_group_name_H-M   'P 1'
#
loop_
_entity.id
_entity.type
_entity.pdbx_description
1 polymer ?
#
loop_
_entity_poly.entity_id
_entity_poly.type
_entity_poly.pdbx_seq_one_letter_code
_entity_poly.pdbx_strand_id
1 'polypeptide(L)'
;LFFDLEKEALENIESFVRHQAVVPSIRTFNCDSIDGVLKLLPSLPKSTFLHIDPYEIDKPNSNANTYLDVLISATKLGMKCLLWYGFMTINDKQVLNKSMSEKFNKAGIKDYTCSELIMNAIKKDTVVCNPGILGSGILATNLFQKSNAVIQDYSKKLVEIYKNAQYKKFNGSLYNDTINKKQN
;
A
#
# COMPACT_ATOMS: atom_id res chain seq x y z
N LEU A 1 -0.45 -14.96 -6.90
CA LEU A 1 -1.02 -15.55 -5.68
C LEU A 1 -1.96 -14.53 -5.07
N PHE A 2 -3.14 -14.95 -4.63
CA PHE A 2 -4.16 -14.10 -3.99
C PHE A 2 -4.55 -14.73 -2.67
N PHE A 3 -4.69 -13.89 -1.64
CA PHE A 3 -5.07 -14.30 -0.29
C PHE A 3 -6.26 -13.45 0.16
N ASP A 4 -7.33 -14.09 0.59
CA ASP A 4 -8.50 -13.42 1.14
C ASP A 4 -9.25 -14.35 2.11
N LEU A 5 -9.92 -13.77 3.10
CA LEU A 5 -10.84 -14.48 3.98
C LEU A 5 -12.21 -14.70 3.29
N GLU A 6 -12.56 -13.83 2.33
CA GLU A 6 -13.80 -13.94 1.59
C GLU A 6 -13.64 -14.89 0.40
N LYS A 7 -14.23 -16.07 0.52
CA LYS A 7 -14.20 -17.10 -0.51
C LYS A 7 -14.80 -16.62 -1.83
N GLU A 8 -15.86 -15.85 -1.78
CA GLU A 8 -16.54 -15.31 -2.98
C GLU A 8 -15.61 -14.38 -3.77
N ALA A 9 -14.80 -13.54 -3.10
CA ALA A 9 -13.82 -12.70 -3.76
C ALA A 9 -12.79 -13.52 -4.55
N LEU A 10 -12.31 -14.62 -3.96
CA LEU A 10 -11.38 -15.54 -4.63
C LEU A 10 -12.02 -16.28 -5.81
N GLU A 11 -13.27 -16.74 -5.66
CA GLU A 11 -14.03 -17.39 -6.73
C GLU A 11 -14.28 -16.44 -7.92
N ASN A 12 -14.49 -15.15 -7.65
CA ASN A 12 -14.62 -14.13 -8.69
C ASN A 12 -13.32 -13.95 -9.48
N ILE A 13 -12.16 -13.94 -8.80
CA ILE A 13 -10.85 -13.88 -9.45
C ILE A 13 -10.63 -15.11 -10.34
N GLU A 14 -10.91 -16.31 -9.85
CA GLU A 14 -10.76 -17.54 -10.59
C GLU A 14 -11.70 -17.61 -11.81
N SER A 15 -12.95 -17.16 -11.64
CA SER A 15 -13.92 -17.07 -12.70
C SER A 15 -13.46 -16.09 -13.78
N PHE A 16 -13.01 -14.90 -13.41
CA PHE A 16 -12.50 -13.93 -14.37
C PHE A 16 -11.37 -14.50 -15.22
N VAL A 17 -10.40 -15.17 -14.59
CA VAL A 17 -9.23 -15.73 -15.30
C VAL A 17 -9.64 -16.83 -16.28
N ARG A 18 -10.62 -17.68 -15.96
CA ARG A 18 -11.10 -18.73 -16.87
C ARG A 18 -11.65 -18.20 -18.20
N HIS A 19 -12.08 -16.94 -18.23
CA HIS A 19 -12.62 -16.29 -19.43
C HIS A 19 -11.56 -15.49 -20.22
N GLN A 20 -10.29 -15.50 -19.80
CA GLN A 20 -9.23 -14.81 -20.52
C GLN A 20 -8.64 -15.69 -21.63
N ALA A 21 -8.29 -15.07 -22.76
CA ALA A 21 -7.62 -15.76 -23.88
C ALA A 21 -6.23 -16.30 -23.49
N VAL A 22 -5.56 -15.65 -22.55
CA VAL A 22 -4.30 -16.11 -21.94
C VAL A 22 -4.58 -16.39 -20.48
N VAL A 23 -4.52 -17.65 -20.09
CA VAL A 23 -4.76 -18.07 -18.72
C VAL A 23 -3.46 -17.92 -17.92
N PRO A 24 -3.28 -16.86 -17.13
CA PRO A 24 -2.15 -16.77 -16.23
C PRO A 24 -2.27 -17.85 -15.16
N SER A 25 -1.13 -18.39 -14.71
CA SER A 25 -1.12 -19.30 -13.57
C SER A 25 -1.47 -18.52 -12.31
N ILE A 26 -2.68 -18.72 -11.79
CA ILE A 26 -3.10 -18.15 -10.51
C ILE A 26 -3.27 -19.24 -9.46
N ARG A 27 -3.06 -18.86 -8.21
CA ARG A 27 -3.39 -19.65 -7.02
C ARG A 27 -4.07 -18.74 -6.03
N THR A 28 -5.16 -19.17 -5.49
CA THR A 28 -5.94 -18.51 -4.45
C THR A 28 -5.77 -19.23 -3.13
N PHE A 29 -5.81 -18.51 -2.03
CA PHE A 29 -5.68 -19.03 -0.68
C PHE A 29 -6.75 -18.40 0.20
N ASN A 30 -7.72 -19.20 0.63
CA ASN A 30 -8.75 -18.74 1.55
C ASN A 30 -8.23 -18.83 3.00
N CYS A 31 -7.46 -17.84 3.41
CA CYS A 31 -6.88 -17.74 4.74
C CYS A 31 -6.51 -16.30 5.08
N ASP A 32 -6.14 -16.06 6.35
CA ASP A 32 -5.53 -14.79 6.75
C ASP A 32 -4.32 -14.49 5.87
N SER A 33 -4.35 -13.33 5.20
CA SER A 33 -3.34 -12.97 4.21
C SER A 33 -1.97 -12.67 4.84
N ILE A 34 -1.93 -12.16 6.08
CA ILE A 34 -0.68 -11.91 6.81
C ILE A 34 0.04 -13.23 7.06
N ASP A 35 -0.64 -14.18 7.68
CA ASP A 35 -0.06 -15.49 8.01
C ASP A 35 0.25 -16.30 6.75
N GLY A 36 -0.67 -16.29 5.78
CA GLY A 36 -0.49 -17.00 4.51
C GLY A 36 0.74 -16.52 3.75
N VAL A 37 0.92 -15.20 3.64
CA VAL A 37 2.09 -14.62 2.96
C VAL A 37 3.36 -14.88 3.76
N LEU A 38 3.38 -14.59 5.07
CA LEU A 38 4.58 -14.82 5.91
C LEU A 38 5.07 -16.25 5.82
N LYS A 39 4.17 -17.22 5.78
CA LYS A 39 4.50 -18.65 5.64
C LYS A 39 5.13 -18.96 4.27
N LEU A 40 4.70 -18.31 3.20
CA LEU A 40 5.19 -18.55 1.85
C LEU A 40 6.46 -17.79 1.50
N LEU A 41 6.69 -16.61 2.09
CA LEU A 41 7.82 -15.73 1.76
C LEU A 41 9.16 -16.45 1.62
N PRO A 42 9.58 -17.37 2.54
CA PRO A 42 10.88 -18.04 2.42
C PRO A 42 11.03 -18.92 1.17
N SER A 43 9.93 -19.38 0.59
CA SER A 43 9.91 -20.24 -0.60
C SER A 43 9.77 -19.46 -1.92
N LEU A 44 9.49 -18.18 -1.85
CA LEU A 44 9.28 -17.35 -3.04
C LEU A 44 10.62 -16.82 -3.58
N PRO A 45 10.75 -16.70 -4.92
CA PRO A 45 11.96 -16.14 -5.51
C PRO A 45 12.12 -14.65 -5.18
N LYS A 46 13.35 -14.17 -5.10
CA LYS A 46 13.67 -12.73 -4.88
C LYS A 46 13.08 -11.80 -5.95
N SER A 47 12.79 -12.33 -7.14
CA SER A 47 12.13 -11.60 -8.22
C SER A 47 10.63 -11.37 -7.98
N THR A 48 10.08 -11.91 -6.88
CA THR A 48 8.67 -11.71 -6.52
C THR A 48 8.37 -10.23 -6.33
N PHE A 49 7.23 -9.81 -6.89
CA PHE A 49 6.63 -8.52 -6.58
C PHE A 49 5.47 -8.76 -5.62
N LEU A 50 5.48 -8.06 -4.48
CA LEU A 50 4.44 -8.12 -3.48
C LEU A 50 3.64 -6.82 -3.49
N HIS A 51 2.34 -6.92 -3.77
CA HIS A 51 1.38 -5.84 -3.64
C HIS A 51 0.51 -6.09 -2.41
N ILE A 52 0.47 -5.13 -1.50
CA ILE A 52 -0.26 -5.21 -0.24
C ILE A 52 -1.26 -4.04 -0.22
N ASP A 53 -2.54 -4.35 -0.15
CA ASP A 53 -3.63 -3.37 -0.22
C ASP A 53 -4.68 -3.65 0.88
N PRO A 54 -4.33 -3.46 2.15
CA PRO A 54 -5.23 -3.69 3.27
C PRO A 54 -6.02 -2.42 3.62
N TYR A 55 -7.12 -2.59 4.34
CA TYR A 55 -7.85 -1.46 4.92
C TYR A 55 -7.06 -0.80 6.08
N GLU A 56 -6.42 -1.61 6.94
CA GLU A 56 -5.65 -1.16 8.12
C GLU A 56 -4.28 -1.84 8.15
N ILE A 57 -3.21 -1.08 7.92
CA ILE A 57 -1.85 -1.64 7.78
C ILE A 57 -1.19 -2.03 9.10
N ASP A 58 -1.60 -1.41 10.20
CA ASP A 58 -1.03 -1.55 11.54
C ASP A 58 -1.88 -2.42 12.47
N LYS A 59 -3.06 -2.87 12.00
CA LYS A 59 -3.91 -3.79 12.77
C LYS A 59 -3.27 -5.17 12.85
N PRO A 60 -2.99 -5.65 14.07
CA PRO A 60 -2.43 -6.98 14.24
C PRO A 60 -3.48 -8.06 13.98
N ASN A 61 -3.05 -9.16 13.39
CA ASN A 61 -3.84 -10.38 13.30
C ASN A 61 -3.78 -11.19 14.62
N SER A 62 -4.37 -12.39 14.65
CA SER A 62 -4.38 -13.28 15.82
C SER A 62 -2.98 -13.66 16.33
N ASN A 63 -1.98 -13.61 15.47
CA ASN A 63 -0.58 -13.93 15.80
C ASN A 63 0.25 -12.64 16.09
N ALA A 64 -0.39 -11.51 16.32
CA ALA A 64 0.20 -10.20 16.58
C ALA A 64 1.10 -9.67 15.44
N ASN A 65 0.97 -10.20 14.22
CA ASN A 65 1.62 -9.71 13.02
C ASN A 65 0.74 -8.67 12.31
N THR A 66 1.38 -7.72 11.62
CA THR A 66 0.72 -6.67 10.82
C THR A 66 1.15 -6.76 9.36
N TYR A 67 0.48 -6.04 8.46
CA TYR A 67 0.92 -5.91 7.07
C TYR A 67 2.30 -5.24 6.93
N LEU A 68 2.68 -4.38 7.90
CA LEU A 68 4.04 -3.83 7.95
C LEU A 68 5.09 -4.91 8.22
N ASP A 69 4.76 -5.92 9.02
CA ASP A 69 5.67 -7.03 9.30
C ASP A 69 5.86 -7.92 8.06
N VAL A 70 4.79 -8.10 7.27
CA VAL A 70 4.85 -8.77 5.96
C VAL A 70 5.76 -7.99 5.01
N LEU A 71 5.55 -6.68 4.88
CA LEU A 71 6.36 -5.80 4.03
C LEU A 71 7.85 -5.84 4.41
N ILE A 72 8.14 -5.73 5.71
CA ILE A 72 9.51 -5.77 6.24
C ILE A 72 10.18 -7.11 5.94
N SER A 73 9.46 -8.21 6.15
CA SER A 73 9.96 -9.56 5.90
C SER A 73 10.28 -9.78 4.43
N ALA A 74 9.37 -9.40 3.53
CA ALA A 74 9.58 -9.48 2.08
C ALA A 74 10.73 -8.57 1.62
N THR A 75 10.83 -7.36 2.17
CA THR A 75 11.90 -6.41 1.86
C THR A 75 13.28 -6.98 2.23
N LYS A 76 13.41 -7.60 3.40
CA LYS A 76 14.66 -8.25 3.84
C LYS A 76 15.07 -9.43 2.96
N LEU A 77 14.10 -10.10 2.36
CA LEU A 77 14.35 -11.17 1.38
C LEU A 77 14.72 -10.64 -0.01
N GLY A 78 14.75 -9.32 -0.19
CA GLY A 78 15.10 -8.67 -1.45
C GLY A 78 13.96 -8.58 -2.47
N MET A 79 12.73 -8.89 -2.05
CA MET A 79 11.54 -8.78 -2.91
C MET A 79 11.16 -7.33 -3.13
N LYS A 80 10.58 -7.03 -4.29
CA LYS A 80 10.01 -5.72 -4.60
C LYS A 80 8.63 -5.62 -3.98
N CYS A 81 8.38 -4.57 -3.20
CA CYS A 81 7.12 -4.44 -2.50
C CYS A 81 6.47 -3.08 -2.75
N LEU A 82 5.16 -3.10 -2.81
CA LEU A 82 4.29 -1.94 -2.85
C LEU A 82 3.18 -2.15 -1.82
N LEU A 83 3.02 -1.21 -0.90
CA LEU A 83 1.96 -1.22 0.09
C LEU A 83 1.16 0.06 -0.03
N TRP A 84 -0.15 -0.07 -0.25
CA TRP A 84 -1.11 1.02 -0.15
C TRP A 84 -1.66 1.12 1.27
N TYR A 85 -1.95 2.34 1.73
CA TYR A 85 -2.63 2.58 2.99
C TYR A 85 -3.47 3.85 2.93
N GLY A 86 -4.56 3.87 3.72
CA GLY A 86 -5.40 5.03 3.91
C GLY A 86 -5.24 5.63 5.30
N PHE A 87 -5.61 6.90 5.44
CA PHE A 87 -5.73 7.58 6.73
C PHE A 87 -6.94 8.52 6.75
N MET A 88 -7.63 8.59 7.88
CA MET A 88 -8.87 9.36 8.02
C MET A 88 -8.60 10.81 8.43
N THR A 89 -7.54 11.03 9.21
CA THR A 89 -7.17 12.35 9.73
C THR A 89 -5.68 12.63 9.54
N ILE A 90 -5.26 13.88 9.72
CA ILE A 90 -3.83 14.23 9.73
C ILE A 90 -3.12 13.60 10.93
N ASN A 91 -3.80 13.45 12.05
CA ASN A 91 -3.23 12.78 13.21
C ASN A 91 -2.98 11.29 12.93
N ASP A 92 -3.94 10.58 12.31
CA ASP A 92 -3.75 9.19 11.91
C ASP A 92 -2.56 9.05 10.97
N LYS A 93 -2.45 9.95 9.96
CA LYS A 93 -1.28 10.01 9.08
C LYS A 93 0.03 10.10 9.87
N GLN A 94 0.11 11.02 10.85
CA GLN A 94 1.32 11.22 11.66
C GLN A 94 1.64 9.97 12.50
N VAL A 95 0.62 9.35 13.10
CA VAL A 95 0.78 8.11 13.88
C VAL A 95 1.28 6.98 12.99
N LEU A 96 0.66 6.77 11.82
CA LEU A 96 1.09 5.75 10.85
C LEU A 96 2.52 5.99 10.37
N ASN A 97 2.88 7.22 10.00
CA ASN A 97 4.23 7.55 9.53
C ASN A 97 5.28 7.33 10.61
N LYS A 98 4.97 7.66 11.86
CA LYS A 98 5.84 7.37 13.00
C LYS A 98 6.03 5.87 13.18
N SER A 99 4.94 5.10 13.21
CA SER A 99 4.97 3.63 13.34
C SER A 99 5.78 2.97 12.23
N MET A 100 5.56 3.37 10.96
CA MET A 100 6.31 2.88 9.81
C MET A 100 7.82 3.19 9.96
N SER A 101 8.16 4.43 10.30
CA SER A 101 9.56 4.85 10.47
C SER A 101 10.25 4.07 11.60
N GLU A 102 9.59 3.89 12.74
CA GLU A 102 10.13 3.13 13.86
C GLU A 102 10.35 1.66 13.52
N LYS A 103 9.37 1.01 12.89
CA LYS A 103 9.49 -0.39 12.47
C LYS A 103 10.61 -0.57 11.43
N PHE A 104 10.73 0.33 10.45
CA PHE A 104 11.78 0.28 9.43
C PHE A 104 13.16 0.51 10.02
N ASN A 105 13.32 1.50 10.90
CA ASN A 105 14.57 1.74 11.60
C ASN A 105 14.99 0.52 12.44
N LYS A 106 14.06 -0.07 13.21
CA LYS A 106 14.31 -1.30 13.98
C LYS A 106 14.70 -2.48 13.08
N ALA A 107 14.13 -2.55 11.88
CA ALA A 107 14.43 -3.60 10.91
C ALA A 107 15.73 -3.36 10.12
N GLY A 108 16.33 -2.18 10.22
CA GLY A 108 17.52 -1.78 9.46
C GLY A 108 17.22 -1.43 8.00
N ILE A 109 15.95 -1.17 7.65
CA ILE A 109 15.56 -0.77 6.29
C ILE A 109 15.71 0.74 6.16
N LYS A 110 16.62 1.16 5.28
CA LYS A 110 16.92 2.58 5.05
C LYS A 110 16.42 3.10 3.71
N ASP A 111 16.26 2.21 2.73
CA ASP A 111 15.82 2.54 1.37
C ASP A 111 14.34 2.20 1.19
N TYR A 112 13.50 3.21 1.28
CA TYR A 112 12.09 3.13 0.93
C TYR A 112 11.59 4.48 0.41
N THR A 113 10.54 4.43 -0.38
CA THR A 113 9.85 5.61 -0.91
C THR A 113 8.43 5.64 -0.36
N CYS A 114 8.00 6.80 0.13
CA CYS A 114 6.63 7.04 0.54
C CYS A 114 6.06 8.22 -0.23
N SER A 115 4.91 8.02 -0.88
CA SER A 115 4.17 9.07 -1.58
C SER A 115 2.75 9.13 -1.03
N GLU A 116 2.32 10.29 -0.53
CA GLU A 116 1.01 10.47 0.10
C GLU A 116 0.19 11.55 -0.61
N LEU A 117 -1.07 11.25 -0.86
CA LEU A 117 -2.08 12.15 -1.40
C LEU A 117 -3.07 12.54 -0.30
N ILE A 118 -3.33 13.83 -0.12
CA ILE A 118 -4.27 14.34 0.87
C ILE A 118 -5.37 15.15 0.17
N MET A 119 -6.62 14.88 0.54
CA MET A 119 -7.80 15.60 0.04
C MET A 119 -8.13 16.76 0.98
N ASN A 120 -7.68 17.97 0.67
CA ASN A 120 -7.84 19.16 1.53
C ASN A 120 -9.31 19.55 1.78
N ALA A 121 -10.21 19.25 0.85
CA ALA A 121 -11.63 19.59 0.98
C ALA A 121 -12.31 18.87 2.16
N ILE A 122 -11.82 17.69 2.53
CA ILE A 122 -12.38 16.87 3.60
C ILE A 122 -12.11 17.46 4.98
N LYS A 123 -11.10 18.34 5.12
CA LYS A 123 -10.77 19.01 6.39
C LYS A 123 -11.88 19.91 6.95
N LYS A 124 -12.93 20.19 6.19
CA LYS A 124 -13.96 21.18 6.55
C LYS A 124 -15.31 20.54 6.90
N ASP A 125 -15.37 19.31 7.34
CA ASP A 125 -16.58 18.58 7.74
C ASP A 125 -17.73 18.56 6.70
N THR A 126 -17.43 18.87 5.44
CA THR A 126 -18.45 19.10 4.42
C THR A 126 -18.73 17.94 3.50
N VAL A 127 -17.92 16.88 3.56
CA VAL A 127 -18.10 15.69 2.72
C VAL A 127 -17.92 14.45 3.57
N VAL A 128 -19.01 13.72 3.75
CA VAL A 128 -18.94 12.35 4.26
C VAL A 128 -18.48 11.48 3.09
N CYS A 129 -17.17 11.20 3.03
CA CYS A 129 -16.67 10.15 2.15
C CYS A 129 -16.93 8.80 2.81
N ASN A 130 -17.42 7.84 2.05
CA ASN A 130 -17.46 6.45 2.46
C ASN A 130 -16.34 5.75 1.67
N PRO A 131 -15.28 5.27 2.32
CA PRO A 131 -15.10 4.95 3.75
C PRO A 131 -14.49 6.05 4.63
N GLY A 132 -14.58 7.34 4.32
CA GLY A 132 -14.12 8.42 5.20
C GLY A 132 -12.62 8.70 5.15
N ILE A 133 -11.94 8.34 4.07
CA ILE A 133 -10.49 8.50 3.92
C ILE A 133 -10.18 9.95 3.56
N LEU A 134 -9.36 10.62 4.39
CA LEU A 134 -8.79 11.94 4.10
C LEU A 134 -7.73 11.87 3.01
N GLY A 135 -6.98 10.80 2.98
CA GLY A 135 -5.90 10.59 2.04
C GLY A 135 -5.35 9.19 2.07
N SER A 136 -4.43 8.92 1.18
CA SER A 136 -3.77 7.63 1.07
C SER A 136 -2.29 7.78 0.73
N GLY A 137 -1.52 6.75 1.03
CA GLY A 137 -0.12 6.66 0.73
C GLY A 137 0.25 5.37 0.02
N ILE A 138 1.36 5.43 -0.70
CA ILE A 138 2.03 4.27 -1.27
C ILE A 138 3.42 4.21 -0.68
N LEU A 139 3.72 3.09 -0.04
CA LEU A 139 5.02 2.76 0.52
C LEU A 139 5.68 1.70 -0.35
N ALA A 140 6.87 2.00 -0.87
CA ALA A 140 7.57 1.13 -1.80
C ALA A 140 8.98 0.79 -1.30
N THR A 141 9.38 -0.49 -1.43
CA THR A 141 10.70 -0.97 -1.06
C THR A 141 11.32 -1.82 -2.18
N ASN A 142 12.64 -1.79 -2.30
CA ASN A 142 13.43 -2.54 -3.29
C ASN A 142 13.00 -2.29 -4.76
N LEU A 143 12.28 -1.20 -5.04
CA LEU A 143 11.93 -0.85 -6.42
C LEU A 143 13.13 -0.25 -7.14
N PHE A 144 13.16 -0.44 -8.47
CA PHE A 144 14.11 0.28 -9.31
C PHE A 144 13.85 1.80 -9.25
N GLN A 145 14.92 2.60 -9.34
CA GLN A 145 14.83 4.06 -9.36
C GLN A 145 13.81 4.57 -10.40
N LYS A 146 13.78 3.96 -11.60
CA LYS A 146 12.83 4.28 -12.65
C LYS A 146 11.37 4.04 -12.23
N SER A 147 11.10 2.96 -11.48
CA SER A 147 9.75 2.67 -10.97
C SER A 147 9.31 3.68 -9.91
N ASN A 148 10.23 4.10 -9.02
CA ASN A 148 9.95 5.14 -8.05
C ASN A 148 9.64 6.50 -8.74
N ALA A 149 10.36 6.85 -9.81
CA ALA A 149 10.07 8.05 -10.59
C ALA A 149 8.66 7.99 -11.22
N VAL A 150 8.25 6.85 -11.73
CA VAL A 150 6.91 6.63 -12.28
C VAL A 150 5.83 6.83 -11.20
N ILE A 151 6.01 6.27 -10.00
CA ILE A 151 5.07 6.47 -8.89
C ILE A 151 4.93 7.97 -8.57
N GLN A 152 6.04 8.69 -8.47
CA GLN A 152 6.03 10.13 -8.20
C GLN A 152 5.33 10.93 -9.31
N ASP A 153 5.57 10.60 -10.57
CA ASP A 153 4.94 11.27 -11.71
C ASP A 153 3.42 11.04 -11.74
N TYR A 154 2.97 9.82 -11.52
CA TYR A 154 1.53 9.52 -11.44
C TYR A 154 0.87 10.17 -10.23
N SER A 155 1.55 10.23 -9.08
CA SER A 155 1.06 10.94 -7.90
C SER A 155 0.85 12.43 -8.19
N LYS A 156 1.79 13.09 -8.89
CA LYS A 156 1.64 14.49 -9.33
C LYS A 156 0.47 14.65 -10.30
N LYS A 157 0.33 13.77 -11.29
CA LYS A 157 -0.80 13.79 -12.24
C LYS A 157 -2.14 13.65 -11.54
N LEU A 158 -2.25 12.77 -10.54
CA LEU A 158 -3.47 12.62 -9.74
C LEU A 158 -3.82 13.93 -9.02
N VAL A 159 -2.85 14.63 -8.44
CA VAL A 159 -3.09 15.94 -7.84
C VAL A 159 -3.64 16.95 -8.83
N GLU A 160 -3.04 17.02 -10.01
CA GLU A 160 -3.53 17.95 -11.05
C GLU A 160 -4.95 17.60 -11.50
N ILE A 161 -5.28 16.32 -11.63
CA ILE A 161 -6.64 15.86 -11.92
C ILE A 161 -7.60 16.31 -10.82
N TYR A 162 -7.27 16.09 -9.54
CA TYR A 162 -8.13 16.48 -8.43
C TYR A 162 -8.26 18.01 -8.28
N LYS A 163 -7.20 18.77 -8.53
CA LYS A 163 -7.26 20.25 -8.55
C LYS A 163 -8.19 20.78 -9.65
N ASN A 164 -8.17 20.15 -10.81
CA ASN A 164 -8.90 20.58 -12.01
C ASN A 164 -10.28 19.92 -12.10
N ALA A 165 -10.60 18.93 -11.30
CA ALA A 165 -11.90 18.33 -11.28
C ALA A 165 -12.95 19.36 -10.85
N GLN A 166 -13.93 19.62 -11.74
CA GLN A 166 -15.01 20.60 -11.54
C GLN A 166 -16.01 20.23 -10.43
N TYR A 167 -15.75 19.18 -9.69
CA TYR A 167 -16.47 18.89 -8.46
C TYR A 167 -16.10 19.96 -7.43
N LYS A 168 -16.91 21.00 -7.32
CA LYS A 168 -16.75 22.18 -6.44
C LYS A 168 -16.45 21.88 -4.96
N LYS A 169 -16.26 20.61 -4.60
CA LYS A 169 -16.03 20.10 -3.23
C LYS A 169 -14.68 19.44 -3.00
N PHE A 170 -13.84 19.27 -4.03
CA PHE A 170 -12.56 18.57 -3.88
C PHE A 170 -11.38 19.44 -4.30
N ASN A 171 -10.74 20.07 -3.34
CA ASN A 171 -9.40 20.61 -3.50
C ASN A 171 -8.42 19.61 -2.91
N GLY A 172 -7.59 19.01 -3.74
CA GLY A 172 -6.51 18.12 -3.32
C GLY A 172 -5.19 18.88 -3.18
N SER A 173 -4.40 18.55 -2.20
CA SER A 173 -2.97 18.88 -2.16
C SER A 173 -2.15 17.61 -2.07
N LEU A 174 -1.05 17.60 -2.82
CA LEU A 174 -0.07 16.55 -2.73
C LEU A 174 0.96 16.96 -1.68
N TYR A 175 1.16 16.12 -0.70
CA TYR A 175 2.35 16.12 0.12
C TYR A 175 3.26 15.01 -0.37
N ASN A 176 4.26 15.37 -1.17
CA ASN A 176 5.40 14.50 -1.42
C ASN A 176 6.40 14.69 -0.27
N ASP A 177 6.14 14.05 0.85
CA ASP A 177 7.22 13.76 1.77
C ASP A 177 7.96 12.56 1.19
N THR A 178 8.81 12.84 0.21
CA THR A 178 9.86 11.91 -0.16
C THR A 178 10.79 11.86 1.04
N ILE A 179 10.54 10.92 1.95
CA ILE A 179 11.47 10.62 3.03
C ILE A 179 12.63 9.86 2.40
N ASN A 180 13.34 10.51 1.50
CA ASN A 180 14.68 10.15 1.11
C ASN A 180 15.61 10.61 2.23
N LYS A 181 15.65 9.90 3.33
CA LYS A 181 16.78 9.99 4.24
C LYS A 181 17.98 9.30 3.60
N LYS A 182 18.59 9.91 2.59
CA LYS A 182 20.02 9.76 2.40
C LYS A 182 20.66 10.41 3.62
N GLN A 183 20.95 9.63 4.64
CA GLN A 183 21.91 10.03 5.64
C GLN A 183 23.28 9.92 4.95
N ASN A 184 23.92 11.09 4.71
CA ASN A 184 25.36 11.18 4.49
C ASN A 184 26.10 10.67 5.74
#